data_03824e49f0a5ed2a55d5cf5dedee9f11
#
_entry.id   03824e49f0a5ed2a55d5cf5dedee9f11
#
_cell.length_a   1.000
_cell.length_b   1.000
_cell.length_c   1.000
_cell.angle_alpha   90.00
_cell.angle_beta   90.00
_cell.angle_gamma   90.00
#
_symmetry.space_group_name_H-M   'P 1'
#
loop_
_entity.id
_entity.type
_entity.pdbx_description
1 polymer ?
#
loop_
_entity_poly.entity_id
_entity_poly.type
_entity_poly.pdbx_seq_one_letter_code
_entity_poly.pdbx_strand_id
1 'polypeptide(L)'
;MRVCAVHIERTVVTQRRIGIGLVHHEAFNRGAERRHNHAFAGLGQCYIAVGEVDMAQMLIDKIPEEHRNRGPLVALVKAIELARQASGLGELGELAAKVEANPADHQARLDYALALNNEGEREAATEQLIAIVRADRKWNDDGARTQLLEFFEAWGNTDPATISGRRALSSILFS
;
A
#
# COMPACT_ATOMS: atom_id res chain seq x y z
N MET A 1 17.16 -17.75 20.86
CA MET A 1 17.38 -16.35 21.23
C MET A 1 18.84 -15.99 20.93
N ARG A 2 19.12 -15.32 19.85
CA ARG A 2 20.40 -14.65 19.60
C ARG A 2 20.12 -13.35 18.91
N VAL A 3 20.39 -12.27 19.63
CA VAL A 3 20.22 -10.87 19.25
C VAL A 3 21.31 -10.52 18.25
N CYS A 4 20.95 -10.10 17.04
CA CYS A 4 21.90 -9.42 16.14
C CYS A 4 21.99 -7.94 16.54
N ALA A 5 23.02 -7.64 17.30
CA ALA A 5 23.45 -6.26 17.51
C ALA A 5 24.19 -5.78 16.25
N VAL A 6 23.59 -4.85 15.51
CA VAL A 6 24.27 -4.17 14.41
C VAL A 6 25.04 -3.00 15.01
N HIS A 7 26.36 -3.14 15.00
CA HIS A 7 27.32 -2.12 15.39
C HIS A 7 27.36 -1.03 14.30
N ILE A 8 26.90 0.17 14.63
CA ILE A 8 27.06 1.34 13.75
C ILE A 8 28.41 1.98 14.13
N GLU A 9 29.46 1.63 13.41
CA GLU A 9 30.71 2.36 13.48
C GLU A 9 30.60 3.71 12.76
N ARG A 10 30.83 4.77 13.51
CA ARG A 10 31.06 6.13 13.02
C ARG A 10 32.40 6.18 12.26
N THR A 11 32.34 6.19 10.94
CA THR A 11 33.53 6.54 10.16
C THR A 11 33.52 8.04 9.87
N VAL A 12 34.32 8.78 10.61
CA VAL A 12 34.68 10.18 10.31
C VAL A 12 35.64 10.17 9.14
N VAL A 13 35.17 10.55 7.95
CA VAL A 13 36.03 10.73 6.79
C VAL A 13 36.46 12.18 6.71
N THR A 14 37.76 12.37 6.92
CA THR A 14 38.52 13.64 6.81
C THR A 14 38.42 14.16 5.36
N GLN A 15 37.95 15.40 5.20
CA GLN A 15 37.92 16.11 3.92
C GLN A 15 39.34 16.32 3.38
N ARG A 16 39.60 15.73 2.22
CA ARG A 16 40.63 16.23 1.30
C ARG A 16 39.98 16.73 0.02
N ARG A 17 40.11 18.04 -0.22
CA ARG A 17 39.74 18.76 -1.43
C ARG A 17 40.45 18.16 -2.65
N ILE A 18 39.73 17.59 -3.60
CA ILE A 18 40.14 17.52 -4.99
C ILE A 18 38.85 17.77 -5.80
N GLY A 19 38.84 18.81 -6.61
CA GLY A 19 37.66 19.33 -7.35
C GLY A 19 37.34 18.51 -8.59
N ILE A 20 36.70 17.36 -8.40
CA ILE A 20 35.94 16.64 -9.42
C ILE A 20 34.89 15.86 -8.64
N GLY A 21 33.66 16.32 -8.52
CA GLY A 21 32.75 15.43 -7.81
C GLY A 21 31.37 15.93 -7.39
N LEU A 22 30.86 17.09 -7.80
CA LEU A 22 29.49 17.45 -7.40
C LEU A 22 28.43 16.52 -8.03
N VAL A 23 28.67 16.02 -9.23
CA VAL A 23 27.72 15.19 -9.96
C VAL A 23 27.66 13.74 -9.42
N HIS A 24 28.79 13.22 -8.92
CA HIS A 24 28.85 11.87 -8.36
C HIS A 24 28.27 11.78 -6.93
N HIS A 25 28.35 12.85 -6.15
CA HIS A 25 27.85 12.87 -4.77
C HIS A 25 26.32 12.83 -4.74
N GLU A 26 25.64 13.56 -5.64
CA GLU A 26 24.18 13.54 -5.72
C GLU A 26 23.62 12.21 -6.25
N ALA A 27 24.31 11.57 -7.18
CA ALA A 27 23.90 10.27 -7.69
C ALA A 27 24.09 9.15 -6.66
N PHE A 28 25.16 9.22 -5.86
CA PHE A 28 25.44 8.29 -4.76
C PHE A 28 24.43 8.46 -3.62
N ASN A 29 24.10 9.71 -3.23
CA ASN A 29 23.08 9.99 -2.21
C ASN A 29 21.70 9.52 -2.65
N ARG A 30 21.30 9.77 -3.91
CA ARG A 30 20.03 9.27 -4.45
C ARG A 30 19.94 7.73 -4.44
N GLY A 31 21.05 7.05 -4.68
CA GLY A 31 21.12 5.58 -4.60
C GLY A 31 21.02 5.05 -3.16
N ALA A 32 21.62 5.75 -2.20
CA ALA A 32 21.52 5.44 -0.79
C ALA A 32 20.10 5.67 -0.25
N GLU A 33 19.49 6.82 -0.57
CA GLU A 33 18.10 7.14 -0.21
C GLU A 33 17.10 6.13 -0.77
N ARG A 34 17.26 5.71 -2.04
CA ARG A 34 16.38 4.68 -2.61
C ARG A 34 16.47 3.37 -1.85
N ARG A 35 17.67 2.91 -1.47
CA ARG A 35 17.84 1.67 -0.69
C ARG A 35 17.21 1.80 0.70
N HIS A 36 17.37 2.94 1.37
CA HIS A 36 16.72 3.21 2.65
C HIS A 36 15.20 3.19 2.52
N ASN A 37 14.64 3.88 1.52
CA ASN A 37 13.20 3.92 1.30
C ASN A 37 12.60 2.53 1.03
N HIS A 38 13.30 1.66 0.29
CA HIS A 38 12.87 0.27 0.08
C HIS A 38 12.91 -0.54 1.38
N ALA A 39 13.97 -0.38 2.20
CA ALA A 39 14.08 -1.06 3.49
C ALA A 39 12.98 -0.61 4.45
N PHE A 40 12.70 0.70 4.53
CA PHE A 40 11.60 1.24 5.34
C PHE A 40 10.24 0.75 4.87
N ALA A 41 10.00 0.75 3.55
CA ALA A 41 8.75 0.25 2.99
C ALA A 41 8.56 -1.25 3.27
N GLY A 42 9.61 -2.06 3.11
CA GLY A 42 9.55 -3.49 3.41
C GLY A 42 9.28 -3.77 4.90
N LEU A 43 9.96 -3.05 5.80
CA LEU A 43 9.72 -3.19 7.24
C LEU A 43 8.30 -2.77 7.63
N GLY A 44 7.81 -1.66 7.07
CA GLY A 44 6.44 -1.20 7.31
C GLY A 44 5.39 -2.20 6.83
N GLN A 45 5.60 -2.81 5.67
CA GLN A 45 4.72 -3.88 5.17
C GLN A 45 4.73 -5.11 6.09
N CYS A 46 5.89 -5.48 6.65
CA CYS A 46 5.94 -6.55 7.65
C CYS A 46 5.11 -6.22 8.89
N TYR A 47 5.16 -4.98 9.40
CA TYR A 47 4.33 -4.57 10.52
C TYR A 47 2.84 -4.65 10.19
N ILE A 48 2.42 -4.21 9.00
CA ILE A 48 1.01 -4.32 8.56
C ILE A 48 0.60 -5.79 8.50
N ALA A 49 1.43 -6.68 7.95
CA ALA A 49 1.12 -8.10 7.81
C ALA A 49 0.95 -8.85 9.15
N VAL A 50 1.55 -8.34 10.23
CA VAL A 50 1.36 -8.89 11.59
C VAL A 50 0.33 -8.12 12.40
N GLY A 51 -0.41 -7.19 11.79
CA GLY A 51 -1.46 -6.39 12.44
C GLY A 51 -0.95 -5.18 13.23
N GLU A 52 0.34 -4.92 13.24
CA GLU A 52 0.97 -3.82 13.99
C GLU A 52 0.97 -2.50 13.18
N VAL A 53 -0.22 -2.04 12.80
CA VAL A 53 -0.38 -0.88 11.91
C VAL A 53 0.19 0.40 12.52
N ASP A 54 0.09 0.57 13.85
CA ASP A 54 0.64 1.73 14.54
C ASP A 54 2.18 1.76 14.47
N MET A 55 2.84 0.60 14.49
CA MET A 55 4.29 0.52 14.31
C MET A 55 4.70 0.92 12.90
N ALA A 56 3.92 0.54 11.89
CA ALA A 56 4.14 1.00 10.52
C ALA A 56 3.97 2.52 10.39
N GLN A 57 2.97 3.10 11.07
CA GLN A 57 2.77 4.55 11.13
C GLN A 57 3.95 5.27 11.80
N MET A 58 4.38 4.80 12.96
CA MET A 58 5.54 5.39 13.66
C MET A 58 6.81 5.34 12.82
N LEU A 59 6.93 4.34 11.95
CA LEU A 59 8.06 4.23 11.02
C LEU A 59 8.01 5.33 9.95
N ILE A 60 6.84 5.57 9.34
CA ILE A 60 6.63 6.64 8.35
C ILE A 60 6.81 8.02 8.97
N ASP A 61 6.37 8.23 10.21
CA ASP A 61 6.46 9.53 10.89
C ASP A 61 7.92 9.99 11.14
N LYS A 62 8.86 9.06 11.18
CA LYS A 62 10.31 9.35 11.25
C LYS A 62 10.88 9.86 9.92
N ILE A 63 10.15 9.72 8.82
CA ILE A 63 10.58 10.16 7.50
C ILE A 63 10.03 11.56 7.25
N PRO A 64 10.86 12.53 6.82
CA PRO A 64 10.39 13.87 6.45
C PRO A 64 9.26 13.80 5.41
N GLU A 65 8.25 14.64 5.56
CA GLU A 65 7.03 14.62 4.74
C GLU A 65 7.33 14.74 3.23
N GLU A 66 8.32 15.55 2.86
CA GLU A 66 8.79 15.73 1.49
C GLU A 66 9.32 14.45 0.82
N HIS A 67 9.67 13.43 1.60
CA HIS A 67 10.16 12.15 1.12
C HIS A 67 9.09 11.05 1.13
N ARG A 68 8.00 11.21 1.90
CA ARG A 68 6.94 10.20 2.03
C ARG A 68 6.22 9.92 0.71
N ASN A 69 6.13 10.93 -0.17
CA ASN A 69 5.46 10.84 -1.48
C ASN A 69 6.39 10.36 -2.59
N ARG A 70 7.43 9.58 -2.28
CA ARG A 70 8.43 9.13 -3.26
C ARG A 70 8.60 7.61 -3.25
N GLY A 71 8.57 7.05 -4.45
CA GLY A 71 8.89 5.64 -4.67
C GLY A 71 8.05 4.67 -3.81
N PRO A 72 8.69 3.70 -3.14
CA PRO A 72 7.98 2.65 -2.41
C PRO A 72 7.27 3.14 -1.14
N LEU A 73 7.58 4.35 -0.65
CA LEU A 73 6.93 4.90 0.56
C LEU A 73 5.48 5.29 0.29
N VAL A 74 5.13 5.69 -0.93
CA VAL A 74 3.74 5.96 -1.33
C VAL A 74 2.87 4.72 -1.11
N ALA A 75 3.34 3.57 -1.59
CA ALA A 75 2.63 2.30 -1.41
C ALA A 75 2.47 1.93 0.08
N LEU A 76 3.51 2.19 0.91
CA LEU A 76 3.43 1.95 2.34
C LEU A 76 2.39 2.86 3.02
N VAL A 77 2.39 4.16 2.71
CA VAL A 77 1.39 5.11 3.25
C VAL A 77 -0.02 4.65 2.91
N LYS A 78 -0.27 4.27 1.64
CA LYS A 78 -1.58 3.75 1.22
C LYS A 78 -1.94 2.45 1.91
N ALA A 79 -0.99 1.53 2.10
CA ALA A 79 -1.23 0.28 2.82
C ALA A 79 -1.62 0.53 4.29
N ILE A 80 -1.01 1.51 4.96
CA ILE A 80 -1.39 1.91 6.33
C ILE A 80 -2.82 2.47 6.36
N GLU A 81 -3.18 3.35 5.41
CA GLU A 81 -4.54 3.90 5.31
C GLU A 81 -5.58 2.79 5.12
N LEU A 82 -5.32 1.85 4.20
CA LEU A 82 -6.21 0.72 3.93
C LEU A 82 -6.35 -0.23 5.14
N ALA A 83 -5.24 -0.53 5.82
CA ALA A 83 -5.28 -1.36 7.03
C ALA A 83 -6.09 -0.70 8.16
N ARG A 84 -6.05 0.62 8.29
CA ARG A 84 -6.89 1.36 9.23
C ARG A 84 -8.36 1.38 8.83
N GLN A 85 -8.67 1.48 7.55
CA GLN A 85 -10.06 1.37 7.07
C GLN A 85 -10.65 -0.01 7.36
N ALA A 86 -9.85 -1.07 7.23
CA ALA A 86 -10.27 -2.44 7.54
C ALA A 86 -10.39 -2.70 9.05
N SER A 87 -9.70 -1.95 9.90
CA SER A 87 -9.78 -2.12 11.36
C SER A 87 -11.17 -1.73 11.86
N GLY A 88 -11.86 -2.67 12.52
CA GLY A 88 -13.23 -2.50 13.01
C GLY A 88 -14.33 -2.98 12.06
N LEU A 89 -14.01 -3.42 10.86
CA LEU A 89 -14.93 -4.22 10.04
C LEU A 89 -15.03 -5.61 10.67
N GLY A 90 -16.19 -6.16 10.87
CA GLY A 90 -16.40 -7.46 11.49
C GLY A 90 -15.55 -8.60 10.89
N GLU A 91 -15.72 -9.82 11.40
CA GLU A 91 -14.98 -10.97 10.87
C GLU A 91 -15.28 -11.19 9.37
N LEU A 92 -14.28 -11.62 8.61
CA LEU A 92 -14.39 -11.83 7.15
C LEU A 92 -15.59 -12.72 6.77
N GLY A 93 -15.86 -13.76 7.59
CA GLY A 93 -16.99 -14.66 7.39
C GLY A 93 -18.36 -13.97 7.53
N GLU A 94 -18.49 -13.03 8.47
CA GLU A 94 -19.72 -12.27 8.64
C GLU A 94 -19.98 -11.31 7.47
N LEU A 95 -18.93 -10.68 6.97
CA LEU A 95 -19.02 -9.80 5.81
C LEU A 95 -19.36 -10.58 4.53
N ALA A 96 -18.78 -11.76 4.35
CA ALA A 96 -19.13 -12.66 3.25
C ALA A 96 -20.61 -13.04 3.32
N ALA A 97 -21.10 -13.45 4.47
CA ALA A 97 -22.51 -13.81 4.65
C ALA A 97 -23.46 -12.64 4.38
N LYS A 98 -23.09 -11.40 4.74
CA LYS A 98 -23.89 -10.21 4.40
C LYS A 98 -24.00 -9.99 2.89
N VAL A 99 -22.89 -10.14 2.16
CA VAL A 99 -22.86 -10.01 0.70
C VAL A 99 -23.66 -11.12 0.02
N GLU A 100 -23.60 -12.35 0.53
CA GLU A 100 -24.41 -13.48 0.03
C GLU A 100 -25.91 -13.26 0.27
N ALA A 101 -26.27 -12.77 1.45
CA ALA A 101 -27.66 -12.49 1.80
C ALA A 101 -28.26 -11.35 0.97
N ASN A 102 -27.49 -10.32 0.64
CA ASN A 102 -27.90 -9.20 -0.19
C ASN A 102 -26.81 -8.77 -1.18
N PRO A 103 -26.74 -9.41 -2.35
CA PRO A 103 -25.73 -9.07 -3.36
C PRO A 103 -25.81 -7.65 -3.92
N ALA A 104 -26.93 -6.95 -3.71
CA ALA A 104 -27.11 -5.56 -4.16
C ALA A 104 -26.63 -4.53 -3.11
N ASP A 105 -26.23 -4.98 -1.91
CA ASP A 105 -25.68 -4.11 -0.89
C ASP A 105 -24.22 -3.75 -1.21
N HIS A 106 -24.06 -2.61 -1.88
CA HIS A 106 -22.75 -2.12 -2.28
C HIS A 106 -21.86 -1.74 -1.10
N GLN A 107 -22.44 -1.30 0.02
CA GLN A 107 -21.67 -1.00 1.21
C GLN A 107 -21.10 -2.27 1.83
N ALA A 108 -21.93 -3.31 2.00
CA ALA A 108 -21.45 -4.60 2.50
C ALA A 108 -20.35 -5.20 1.60
N ARG A 109 -20.46 -5.03 0.27
CA ARG A 109 -19.39 -5.43 -0.66
C ARG A 109 -18.11 -4.64 -0.50
N LEU A 110 -18.21 -3.32 -0.28
CA LEU A 110 -17.04 -2.48 -0.03
C LEU A 110 -16.33 -2.92 1.26
N ASP A 111 -17.09 -3.09 2.34
CA ASP A 111 -16.56 -3.53 3.64
C ASP A 111 -15.89 -4.90 3.51
N TYR A 112 -16.49 -5.82 2.76
CA TYR A 112 -15.92 -7.13 2.49
C TYR A 112 -14.63 -7.05 1.64
N ALA A 113 -14.59 -6.17 0.64
CA ALA A 113 -13.39 -5.94 -0.16
C ALA A 113 -12.23 -5.38 0.66
N LEU A 114 -12.51 -4.47 1.60
CA LEU A 114 -11.51 -3.92 2.54
C LEU A 114 -10.96 -5.00 3.46
N ALA A 115 -11.82 -5.87 4.00
CA ALA A 115 -11.43 -6.98 4.85
C ALA A 115 -10.59 -8.02 4.07
N LEU A 116 -10.99 -8.38 2.85
CA LEU A 116 -10.23 -9.26 1.95
C LEU A 116 -8.83 -8.69 1.66
N ASN A 117 -8.75 -7.38 1.37
CA ASN A 117 -7.47 -6.72 1.15
C ASN A 117 -6.56 -6.80 2.38
N ASN A 118 -7.11 -6.65 3.58
CA ASN A 118 -6.35 -6.76 4.83
C ASN A 118 -5.80 -8.18 5.06
N GLU A 119 -6.53 -9.21 4.65
CA GLU A 119 -6.09 -10.61 4.67
C GLU A 119 -5.13 -10.97 3.52
N GLY A 120 -4.88 -10.03 2.60
CA GLY A 120 -4.00 -10.24 1.46
C GLY A 120 -4.67 -10.88 0.24
N GLU A 121 -5.99 -11.10 0.29
CA GLU A 121 -6.80 -11.70 -0.78
C GLU A 121 -7.14 -10.66 -1.86
N ARG A 122 -6.09 -10.19 -2.57
CA ARG A 122 -6.14 -9.03 -3.48
C ARG A 122 -7.05 -9.24 -4.68
N GLU A 123 -7.01 -10.42 -5.28
CA GLU A 123 -7.87 -10.78 -6.41
C GLU A 123 -9.33 -10.76 -6.01
N ALA A 124 -9.67 -11.39 -4.89
CA ALA A 124 -11.04 -11.44 -4.37
C ALA A 124 -11.52 -10.02 -3.98
N ALA A 125 -10.68 -9.21 -3.35
CA ALA A 125 -10.99 -7.80 -3.05
C ALA A 125 -11.30 -7.00 -4.32
N THR A 126 -10.50 -7.18 -5.38
CA THR A 126 -10.70 -6.55 -6.68
C THR A 126 -12.04 -6.96 -7.29
N GLU A 127 -12.40 -8.23 -7.24
CA GLU A 127 -13.66 -8.76 -7.78
C GLU A 127 -14.88 -8.12 -7.12
N GLN A 128 -14.86 -7.93 -5.80
CA GLN A 128 -15.97 -7.28 -5.08
C GLN A 128 -16.17 -5.83 -5.55
N LEU A 129 -15.11 -5.05 -5.66
CA LEU A 129 -15.19 -3.66 -6.11
C LEU A 129 -15.56 -3.54 -7.59
N ILE A 130 -15.05 -4.41 -8.45
CA ILE A 130 -15.44 -4.49 -9.87
C ILE A 130 -16.93 -4.82 -10.01
N ALA A 131 -17.48 -5.68 -9.15
CA ALA A 131 -18.91 -5.98 -9.15
C ALA A 131 -19.76 -4.74 -8.83
N ILE A 132 -19.33 -3.89 -7.89
CA ILE A 132 -20.01 -2.61 -7.60
C ILE A 132 -19.95 -1.69 -8.82
N VAL A 133 -18.76 -1.45 -9.40
CA VAL A 133 -18.61 -0.58 -10.57
C VAL A 133 -19.43 -1.04 -11.77
N ARG A 134 -19.60 -2.36 -11.93
CA ARG A 134 -20.41 -2.95 -13.00
C ARG A 134 -21.91 -2.72 -12.77
N ALA A 135 -22.37 -2.79 -11.52
CA ALA A 135 -23.76 -2.60 -11.14
C ALA A 135 -24.14 -1.11 -11.13
N ASP A 136 -23.33 -0.28 -10.51
CA ASP A 136 -23.52 1.16 -10.43
C ASP A 136 -22.16 1.90 -10.43
N ARG A 137 -21.84 2.51 -11.57
CA ARG A 137 -20.58 3.24 -11.77
C ARG A 137 -20.45 4.48 -10.86
N LYS A 138 -21.58 5.09 -10.49
CA LYS A 138 -21.63 6.35 -9.73
C LYS A 138 -21.89 6.15 -8.24
N TRP A 139 -22.00 4.90 -7.82
CA TRP A 139 -22.23 4.62 -6.42
C TRP A 139 -21.21 5.34 -5.52
N ASN A 140 -21.72 6.09 -4.53
CA ASN A 140 -20.93 6.84 -3.57
C ASN A 140 -19.86 7.74 -4.25
N ASP A 141 -20.28 8.55 -5.22
CA ASP A 141 -19.40 9.45 -5.99
C ASP A 141 -18.18 8.75 -6.61
N ASP A 142 -18.41 7.68 -7.35
CA ASP A 142 -17.37 6.80 -7.91
C ASP A 142 -16.53 6.08 -6.83
N GLY A 143 -17.05 5.90 -5.61
CA GLY A 143 -16.31 5.42 -4.45
C GLY A 143 -15.67 4.05 -4.67
N ALA A 144 -16.37 3.10 -5.30
CA ALA A 144 -15.80 1.79 -5.60
C ALA A 144 -14.62 1.85 -6.59
N ARG A 145 -14.69 2.76 -7.58
CA ARG A 145 -13.58 3.01 -8.50
C ARG A 145 -12.39 3.67 -7.79
N THR A 146 -12.67 4.63 -6.94
CA THR A 146 -11.64 5.32 -6.14
C THR A 146 -10.92 4.32 -5.25
N GLN A 147 -11.65 3.45 -4.55
CA GLN A 147 -11.08 2.40 -3.71
C GLN A 147 -10.22 1.39 -4.49
N LEU A 148 -10.64 1.00 -5.70
CA LEU A 148 -9.81 0.18 -6.59
C LEU A 148 -8.48 0.85 -6.92
N LEU A 149 -8.48 2.14 -7.22
CA LEU A 149 -7.26 2.88 -7.56
C LEU A 149 -6.32 2.96 -6.34
N GLU A 150 -6.85 3.14 -5.14
CA GLU A 150 -6.08 3.10 -3.90
C GLU A 150 -5.45 1.73 -3.65
N PHE A 151 -6.17 0.64 -3.90
CA PHE A 151 -5.62 -0.71 -3.86
C PHE A 151 -4.47 -0.87 -4.85
N PHE A 152 -4.66 -0.45 -6.10
CA PHE A 152 -3.61 -0.55 -7.12
C PHE A 152 -2.37 0.29 -6.81
N GLU A 153 -2.53 1.41 -6.12
CA GLU A 153 -1.42 2.23 -5.65
C GLU A 153 -0.66 1.56 -4.51
N ALA A 154 -1.38 0.94 -3.57
CA ALA A 154 -0.79 0.21 -2.45
C ALA A 154 -0.02 -1.05 -2.90
N TRP A 155 -0.60 -1.81 -3.85
CA TRP A 155 0.01 -3.06 -4.32
C TRP A 155 1.12 -2.85 -5.35
N GLY A 156 1.06 -1.74 -6.09
CA GLY A 156 2.00 -1.40 -7.15
C GLY A 156 1.62 -1.95 -8.53
N ASN A 157 2.29 -1.42 -9.55
CA ASN A 157 1.93 -1.66 -10.96
C ASN A 157 2.24 -3.08 -11.48
N THR A 158 3.11 -3.81 -10.82
CA THR A 158 3.54 -5.16 -11.21
C THR A 158 2.75 -6.27 -10.55
N ASP A 159 1.88 -5.92 -9.60
CA ASP A 159 1.04 -6.87 -8.90
C ASP A 159 -0.01 -7.50 -9.85
N PRO A 160 -0.22 -8.83 -9.83
CA PRO A 160 -1.17 -9.52 -10.70
C PRO A 160 -2.61 -9.01 -10.55
N ALA A 161 -3.08 -8.74 -9.32
CA ALA A 161 -4.41 -8.21 -9.07
C ALA A 161 -4.56 -6.78 -9.60
N THR A 162 -3.50 -5.96 -9.53
CA THR A 162 -3.47 -4.62 -10.15
C THR A 162 -3.61 -4.71 -11.67
N ILE A 163 -2.85 -5.61 -12.32
CA ILE A 163 -2.86 -5.76 -13.78
C ILE A 163 -4.24 -6.25 -14.26
N SER A 164 -4.78 -7.28 -13.62
CA SER A 164 -6.10 -7.85 -13.96
C SER A 164 -7.23 -6.86 -13.67
N GLY A 165 -7.19 -6.20 -12.53
CA GLY A 165 -8.20 -5.22 -12.09
C GLY A 165 -8.25 -3.99 -13.01
N ARG A 166 -7.11 -3.44 -13.42
CA ARG A 166 -7.08 -2.33 -14.39
C ARG A 166 -7.65 -2.72 -15.74
N ARG A 167 -7.40 -3.93 -16.21
CA ARG A 167 -7.99 -4.45 -17.45
C ARG A 167 -9.50 -4.59 -17.33
N ALA A 168 -9.99 -5.15 -16.22
CA ALA A 168 -11.41 -5.29 -15.95
C ALA A 168 -12.12 -3.92 -15.86
N LEU A 169 -11.52 -2.97 -15.12
CA LEU A 169 -12.03 -1.61 -14.99
C LEU A 169 -12.11 -0.89 -16.36
N SER A 170 -11.05 -0.97 -17.15
CA SER A 170 -11.05 -0.42 -18.53
C SER A 170 -12.16 -1.01 -19.39
N SER A 171 -12.36 -2.33 -19.34
CA SER A 171 -13.42 -2.99 -20.10
C SER A 171 -14.81 -2.46 -19.74
N ILE A 172 -15.06 -2.14 -18.45
CA ILE A 172 -16.34 -1.61 -18.00
C ILE A 172 -16.53 -0.14 -18.43
N LEU A 173 -15.47 0.66 -18.39
CA LEU A 173 -15.56 2.10 -18.68
C LEU A 173 -15.69 2.41 -20.15
N PHE A 174 -15.18 1.55 -21.04
CA PHE A 174 -15.16 1.75 -22.49
C PHE A 174 -16.08 0.79 -23.28
N SER A 175 -16.92 0.03 -22.58
CA SER A 175 -18.05 -0.72 -23.17
C SER A 175 -19.33 0.12 -23.06
#